data_1940be086dfb63c3d0acbc7cc566eae1
#
_entry.id   1940be086dfb63c3d0acbc7cc566eae1
#
_cell.length_a   1.000
_cell.length_b   1.000
_cell.length_c   1.000
_cell.angle_alpha   90.00
_cell.angle_beta   90.00
_cell.angle_gamma   90.00
#
_symmetry.space_group_name_H-M   'P 1'
#
loop_
_entity.id
_entity.type
_entity.pdbx_description
1 polymer ?
#
loop_
_entity_poly.entity_id
_entity_poly.type
_entity_poly.pdbx_seq_one_letter_code
_entity_poly.pdbx_strand_id
1 'polypeptide(L)'
;MKGDGRAGAHPEPTLKIDNQPLKREGSMTVSFAPVIQKVAPSVVKVFTSTEAKPNASRRGPGLEQFFGEKFRGFEFPDMQGSKPKSGLGSGVIVSPEGYILTNNHVIEGANTVKVVLSPGNEEYAAAVVGVDPKSDVAVLKIDALDLQPIELGNSDQILVGDLVLAIGNPFGVGQTVTMGMVSAKGRSNMGLDYEDFIQTDAAINPGNSGGALVDAEGRLIGVNTAILSQSGGNLGIGFAI
;
A
#
# COMPACT_ATOMS: atom_id res chain seq x y z
N MET A 1 -12.99 -41.43 7.89
CA MET A 1 -12.02 -40.57 8.61
C MET A 1 -12.08 -39.21 7.95
N LYS A 2 -12.71 -38.25 8.62
CA LYS A 2 -12.78 -36.85 8.18
C LYS A 2 -11.53 -36.15 8.72
N GLY A 3 -10.66 -35.71 7.84
CA GLY A 3 -9.49 -34.91 8.18
C GLY A 3 -9.92 -33.51 8.65
N ASP A 4 -9.69 -33.22 9.90
CA ASP A 4 -9.82 -31.87 10.50
C ASP A 4 -8.69 -31.01 9.94
N GLY A 5 -8.99 -30.24 8.92
CA GLY A 5 -8.12 -29.18 8.39
C GLY A 5 -8.17 -27.98 9.33
N ARG A 6 -7.47 -28.04 10.47
CA ARG A 6 -7.14 -26.85 11.24
C ARG A 6 -6.14 -26.03 10.43
N ALA A 7 -6.63 -24.97 9.79
CA ALA A 7 -5.75 -23.89 9.35
C ALA A 7 -4.90 -23.48 10.55
N GLY A 8 -3.57 -23.58 10.42
CA GLY A 8 -2.64 -23.23 11.49
C GLY A 8 -2.92 -21.78 11.91
N ALA A 9 -3.21 -21.56 13.18
CA ALA A 9 -3.40 -20.24 13.72
C ALA A 9 -2.10 -19.46 13.52
N HIS A 10 -2.17 -18.35 12.77
CA HIS A 10 -1.05 -17.42 12.68
C HIS A 10 -0.85 -16.75 14.05
N PRO A 11 0.40 -16.49 14.47
CA PRO A 11 0.66 -15.74 15.71
C PRO A 11 -0.01 -14.36 15.62
N GLU A 12 -0.51 -13.88 16.76
CA GLU A 12 -1.10 -12.54 16.82
C GLU A 12 -0.04 -11.46 16.52
N PRO A 13 -0.40 -10.40 15.76
CA PRO A 13 0.55 -9.34 15.41
C PRO A 13 0.88 -8.46 16.63
N THR A 14 2.15 -8.16 16.81
CA THR A 14 2.64 -7.18 17.78
C THR A 14 2.81 -5.83 17.09
N LEU A 15 1.91 -4.88 17.39
CA LEU A 15 1.92 -3.56 16.79
C LEU A 15 2.66 -2.55 17.68
N LYS A 16 3.48 -1.69 17.09
CA LYS A 16 4.07 -0.53 17.75
C LYS A 16 3.21 0.68 17.47
N ILE A 17 2.57 1.23 18.50
CA ILE A 17 1.65 2.37 18.38
C ILE A 17 2.21 3.55 19.16
N ASP A 18 2.35 4.71 18.52
CA ASP A 18 2.63 5.98 19.16
C ASP A 18 1.43 6.91 19.01
N ASN A 19 0.77 7.21 20.13
CA ASN A 19 -0.38 8.11 20.18
C ASN A 19 0.00 9.55 20.56
N GLN A 20 1.29 9.89 20.56
CA GLN A 20 1.69 11.26 20.86
C GLN A 20 1.28 12.19 19.71
N PRO A 21 0.78 13.39 20.02
CA PRO A 21 0.50 14.39 19.01
C PRO A 21 1.76 14.73 18.19
N LEU A 22 1.60 15.01 16.90
CA LEU A 22 2.69 15.48 16.06
C LEU A 22 3.20 16.83 16.61
N LYS A 23 4.51 16.98 16.71
CA LYS A 23 5.14 18.26 17.10
C LYS A 23 5.04 19.24 15.95
N ARG A 24 4.16 20.24 16.08
CA ARG A 24 3.89 21.26 15.07
C ARG A 24 4.68 22.54 15.26
N GLU A 25 5.29 22.71 16.44
CA GLU A 25 6.13 23.88 16.78
C GLU A 25 7.60 23.50 16.69
N GLY A 26 8.42 24.38 16.12
CA GLY A 26 9.86 24.14 15.99
C GLY A 26 10.45 24.79 14.74
N SER A 27 11.74 24.51 14.48
CA SER A 27 12.41 24.92 13.27
C SER A 27 11.99 24.03 12.09
N MET A 28 11.92 24.63 10.92
CA MET A 28 11.61 23.93 9.68
C MET A 28 12.63 22.82 9.42
N THR A 29 12.17 21.59 9.17
CA THR A 29 13.02 20.46 8.85
C THR A 29 13.70 20.68 7.48
N VAL A 30 15.02 20.62 7.44
CA VAL A 30 15.80 20.83 6.21
C VAL A 30 15.83 19.57 5.33
N SER A 31 15.69 18.39 5.94
CA SER A 31 15.74 17.11 5.21
C SER A 31 14.95 16.03 5.94
N PHE A 32 14.18 15.27 5.18
CA PHE A 32 13.45 14.08 5.66
C PHE A 32 14.27 12.77 5.48
N ALA A 33 15.53 12.86 5.04
CA ALA A 33 16.35 11.67 4.86
C ALA A 33 16.44 10.75 6.09
N PRO A 34 16.55 11.26 7.34
CA PRO A 34 16.54 10.39 8.53
C PRO A 34 15.22 9.65 8.72
N VAL A 35 14.08 10.33 8.45
CA VAL A 35 12.74 9.73 8.54
C VAL A 35 12.60 8.64 7.47
N ILE A 36 13.00 8.93 6.23
CA ILE A 36 12.95 7.96 5.13
C ILE A 36 13.81 6.73 5.44
N GLN A 37 15.04 6.90 5.95
CA GLN A 37 15.91 5.78 6.34
C GLN A 37 15.29 4.90 7.43
N LYS A 38 14.55 5.49 8.37
CA LYS A 38 13.82 4.75 9.42
C LYS A 38 12.68 3.93 8.83
N VAL A 39 11.92 4.48 7.88
CA VAL A 39 10.66 3.91 7.37
C VAL A 39 10.87 3.00 6.16
N ALA A 40 11.85 3.28 5.33
CA ALA A 40 12.09 2.57 4.07
C ALA A 40 12.13 1.04 4.21
N PRO A 41 12.77 0.45 5.23
CA PRO A 41 12.80 -1.02 5.40
C PRO A 41 11.43 -1.64 5.66
N SER A 42 10.46 -0.86 6.14
CA SER A 42 9.10 -1.34 6.40
C SER A 42 8.23 -1.34 5.13
N VAL A 43 8.64 -0.67 4.04
CA VAL A 43 7.86 -0.60 2.80
C VAL A 43 8.39 -1.60 1.79
N VAL A 44 7.51 -2.50 1.36
CA VAL A 44 7.83 -3.65 0.52
C VAL A 44 7.14 -3.58 -0.84
N LYS A 45 7.62 -4.36 -1.81
CA LYS A 45 6.92 -4.61 -3.07
C LYS A 45 5.95 -5.77 -2.91
N VAL A 46 4.79 -5.65 -3.51
CA VAL A 46 3.81 -6.73 -3.61
C VAL A 46 3.64 -7.09 -5.08
N PHE A 47 4.02 -8.31 -5.43
CA PHE A 47 3.82 -8.89 -6.75
C PHE A 47 2.65 -9.86 -6.72
N THR A 48 1.80 -9.77 -7.73
CA THR A 48 0.69 -10.70 -7.90
C THR A 48 0.77 -11.35 -9.28
N SER A 49 0.36 -12.59 -9.37
CA SER A 49 0.17 -13.23 -10.67
C SER A 49 -1.18 -13.94 -10.73
N THR A 50 -1.81 -13.83 -11.91
CA THR A 50 -3.03 -14.58 -12.24
C THR A 50 -2.72 -15.58 -13.32
N GLU A 51 -3.07 -16.84 -13.12
CA GLU A 51 -3.01 -17.85 -14.19
C GLU A 51 -4.03 -17.47 -15.28
N ALA A 52 -3.59 -17.45 -16.53
CA ALA A 52 -4.47 -17.26 -17.66
C ALA A 52 -5.43 -18.46 -17.77
N LYS A 53 -6.66 -18.35 -17.25
CA LYS A 53 -7.72 -19.28 -17.59
C LYS A 53 -8.19 -18.96 -19.02
N PRO A 54 -8.12 -19.91 -19.98
CA PRO A 54 -8.74 -19.72 -21.28
C PRO A 54 -10.27 -19.66 -21.08
N ASN A 55 -10.89 -18.52 -21.36
CA ASN A 55 -12.30 -18.19 -21.19
C ASN A 55 -12.74 -17.72 -19.80
N ALA A 56 -12.41 -16.50 -19.46
CA ALA A 56 -13.20 -15.74 -18.51
C ALA A 56 -13.24 -14.28 -18.90
N SER A 57 -14.26 -13.92 -19.65
CA SER A 57 -14.73 -12.53 -19.77
C SER A 57 -15.32 -12.11 -18.41
N ARG A 58 -14.51 -11.75 -17.46
CA ARG A 58 -14.95 -11.13 -16.22
C ARG A 58 -14.17 -9.84 -16.02
N ARG A 59 -14.83 -8.74 -16.39
CA ARG A 59 -14.49 -7.40 -15.95
C ARG A 59 -14.86 -7.30 -14.47
N GLY A 60 -13.88 -7.48 -13.57
CA GLY A 60 -13.98 -6.96 -12.21
C GLY A 60 -13.62 -5.48 -12.21
N PRO A 61 -14.10 -4.68 -11.26
CA PRO A 61 -13.62 -3.33 -11.04
C PRO A 61 -12.14 -3.42 -10.62
N GLY A 62 -11.25 -3.17 -11.56
CA GLY A 62 -9.80 -3.21 -11.34
C GLY A 62 -9.24 -1.81 -11.10
N LEU A 63 -7.92 -1.70 -11.12
CA LEU A 63 -7.15 -0.44 -11.06
C LEU A 63 -7.76 0.71 -11.90
N GLU A 64 -8.53 0.39 -12.93
CA GLU A 64 -9.25 1.33 -13.80
C GLU A 64 -10.22 2.23 -13.02
N GLN A 65 -10.84 1.73 -11.94
CA GLN A 65 -11.78 2.48 -11.12
C GLN A 65 -11.06 3.53 -10.26
N PHE A 66 -9.82 3.24 -9.85
CA PHE A 66 -9.04 4.11 -8.97
C PHE A 66 -8.14 5.10 -9.73
N PHE A 67 -7.71 4.74 -10.95
CA PHE A 67 -6.77 5.54 -11.75
C PHE A 67 -7.33 6.02 -13.09
N GLY A 68 -8.61 5.73 -13.39
CA GLY A 68 -9.32 6.14 -14.62
C GLY A 68 -9.08 5.21 -15.82
N GLU A 69 -10.00 5.29 -16.82
CA GLU A 69 -10.01 4.39 -18.00
C GLU A 69 -8.72 4.42 -18.86
N LYS A 70 -7.95 5.48 -18.81
CA LYS A 70 -6.71 5.62 -19.59
C LYS A 70 -5.56 4.76 -19.09
N PHE A 71 -5.69 4.18 -17.90
CA PHE A 71 -4.71 3.23 -17.37
C PHE A 71 -4.74 1.85 -18.04
N ARG A 72 -5.73 1.61 -18.92
CA ARG A 72 -5.81 0.41 -19.78
C ARG A 72 -4.58 0.21 -20.68
N GLY A 73 -3.76 1.22 -20.89
CA GLY A 73 -2.62 1.20 -21.82
C GLY A 73 -1.25 1.04 -21.17
N PHE A 74 -1.14 0.94 -19.85
CA PHE A 74 0.14 0.61 -19.22
C PHE A 74 0.32 -0.92 -19.20
N GLU A 75 0.35 -1.49 -20.41
CA GLU A 75 0.90 -2.83 -20.62
C GLU A 75 2.41 -2.73 -20.42
N PHE A 76 2.95 -3.46 -19.46
CA PHE A 76 4.39 -3.72 -19.42
C PHE A 76 4.81 -4.30 -20.78
N PRO A 77 6.00 -3.98 -21.31
CA PRO A 77 6.42 -4.42 -22.64
C PRO A 77 6.18 -5.91 -22.81
N ASP A 78 5.21 -6.23 -23.65
CA ASP A 78 4.69 -7.57 -23.85
C ASP A 78 5.72 -8.39 -24.63
N MET A 79 6.21 -9.46 -24.00
CA MET A 79 6.80 -10.56 -24.76
C MET A 79 5.63 -11.47 -25.18
N GLN A 80 5.35 -11.49 -26.46
CA GLN A 80 4.31 -12.28 -27.13
C GLN A 80 4.20 -13.72 -26.61
N GLY A 81 3.06 -14.04 -26.04
CA GLY A 81 2.69 -15.38 -25.58
C GLY A 81 1.79 -15.28 -24.35
N SER A 82 0.81 -16.16 -24.20
CA SER A 82 -0.15 -16.26 -23.11
C SER A 82 0.53 -16.29 -21.71
N LYS A 83 1.02 -15.14 -21.25
CA LYS A 83 1.68 -14.98 -19.95
C LYS A 83 0.65 -14.63 -18.89
N PRO A 84 0.83 -15.11 -17.66
CA PRO A 84 0.02 -14.70 -16.53
C PRO A 84 0.07 -13.17 -16.37
N LYS A 85 -1.08 -12.54 -16.16
CA LYS A 85 -1.12 -11.10 -15.85
C LYS A 85 -0.46 -10.92 -14.49
N SER A 86 0.57 -10.10 -14.44
CA SER A 86 1.25 -9.73 -13.20
C SER A 86 0.80 -8.34 -12.75
N GLY A 87 0.40 -8.22 -11.49
CA GLY A 87 0.14 -6.96 -10.82
C GLY A 87 1.34 -6.54 -9.97
N LEU A 88 1.48 -5.24 -9.75
CA LEU A 88 2.51 -4.66 -8.91
C LEU A 88 1.92 -3.58 -8.02
N GLY A 89 2.23 -3.65 -6.75
CA GLY A 89 1.90 -2.65 -5.75
C GLY A 89 2.93 -2.61 -4.65
N SER A 90 2.58 -1.93 -3.57
CA SER A 90 3.38 -1.81 -2.35
C SER A 90 2.67 -2.45 -1.17
N GLY A 91 3.39 -2.65 -0.08
CA GLY A 91 2.87 -3.07 1.21
C GLY A 91 3.67 -2.44 2.33
N VAL A 92 3.13 -2.49 3.54
CA VAL A 92 3.76 -1.94 4.75
C VAL A 92 3.83 -3.01 5.82
N ILE A 93 5.03 -3.36 6.28
CA ILE A 93 5.25 -4.28 7.40
C ILE A 93 4.79 -3.59 8.68
N VAL A 94 3.82 -4.16 9.38
CA VAL A 94 3.24 -3.58 10.61
C VAL A 94 3.57 -4.37 11.86
N SER A 95 4.14 -5.58 11.71
CA SER A 95 4.52 -6.39 12.86
C SER A 95 5.79 -7.20 12.60
N PRO A 96 6.60 -7.49 13.63
CA PRO A 96 7.80 -8.31 13.49
C PRO A 96 7.49 -9.77 13.12
N GLU A 97 6.25 -10.22 13.34
CA GLU A 97 5.80 -11.55 12.94
C GLU A 97 5.56 -11.66 11.42
N GLY A 98 5.65 -10.55 10.66
CA GLY A 98 5.54 -10.54 9.21
C GLY A 98 4.14 -10.22 8.66
N TYR A 99 3.32 -9.52 9.44
CA TYR A 99 2.07 -8.97 8.92
C TYR A 99 2.32 -7.71 8.11
N ILE A 100 1.64 -7.62 6.97
CA ILE A 100 1.81 -6.55 5.99
C ILE A 100 0.43 -6.02 5.60
N LEU A 101 0.25 -4.71 5.66
CA LEU A 101 -0.91 -4.03 5.09
C LEU A 101 -0.65 -3.71 3.62
N THR A 102 -1.68 -3.88 2.81
CA THR A 102 -1.73 -3.43 1.41
C THR A 102 -3.17 -3.12 1.02
N ASN A 103 -3.43 -2.69 -0.20
CA ASN A 103 -4.80 -2.53 -0.69
C ASN A 103 -5.38 -3.86 -1.19
N ASN A 104 -6.70 -4.01 -1.05
CA ASN A 104 -7.41 -5.15 -1.59
C ASN A 104 -7.28 -5.21 -3.13
N HIS A 105 -7.42 -4.09 -3.83
CA HIS A 105 -7.32 -4.05 -5.29
C HIS A 105 -5.94 -4.47 -5.82
N VAL A 106 -4.87 -4.35 -5.01
CA VAL A 106 -3.52 -4.82 -5.39
C VAL A 106 -3.47 -6.34 -5.52
N ILE A 107 -4.23 -7.06 -4.68
CA ILE A 107 -4.20 -8.53 -4.62
C ILE A 107 -5.45 -9.20 -5.20
N GLU A 108 -6.45 -8.42 -5.57
CA GLU A 108 -7.72 -8.94 -6.05
C GLU A 108 -7.56 -9.83 -7.29
N GLY A 109 -8.15 -11.02 -7.23
CA GLY A 109 -8.09 -12.00 -8.32
C GLY A 109 -6.72 -12.66 -8.52
N ALA A 110 -5.73 -12.39 -7.67
CA ALA A 110 -4.42 -13.02 -7.75
C ALA A 110 -4.49 -14.51 -7.35
N ASN A 111 -3.79 -15.37 -8.11
CA ASN A 111 -3.57 -16.75 -7.72
C ASN A 111 -2.38 -16.90 -6.78
N THR A 112 -1.36 -16.05 -6.94
CA THR A 112 -0.19 -16.02 -6.07
C THR A 112 0.17 -14.58 -5.71
N VAL A 113 0.58 -14.40 -4.46
CA VAL A 113 1.08 -13.13 -3.94
C VAL A 113 2.50 -13.37 -3.43
N LYS A 114 3.43 -12.52 -3.84
CA LYS A 114 4.81 -12.49 -3.37
C LYS A 114 5.14 -11.11 -2.82
N VAL A 115 5.94 -11.10 -1.79
CA VAL A 115 6.48 -9.87 -1.18
C VAL A 115 7.98 -9.86 -1.39
N VAL A 116 8.52 -8.71 -1.77
CA VAL A 116 9.97 -8.50 -1.91
C VAL A 116 10.40 -7.42 -0.93
N LEU A 117 11.31 -7.78 -0.05
CA LEU A 117 11.86 -6.87 0.96
C LEU A 117 12.83 -5.86 0.35
N SER A 118 12.98 -4.72 1.02
CA SER A 118 13.95 -3.68 0.67
C SER A 118 14.76 -3.29 1.93
N PRO A 119 16.08 -3.11 1.83
CA PRO A 119 16.96 -3.48 0.73
C PRO A 119 17.19 -4.99 0.66
N GLY A 120 17.75 -5.55 -0.36
CA GLY A 120 18.09 -6.99 -0.42
C GLY A 120 17.37 -7.73 -1.54
N ASN A 121 16.16 -7.32 -1.90
CA ASN A 121 15.32 -7.97 -2.91
C ASN A 121 15.00 -9.44 -2.61
N GLU A 122 14.96 -9.83 -1.35
CA GLU A 122 14.55 -11.17 -0.94
C GLU A 122 13.05 -11.35 -1.18
N GLU A 123 12.69 -12.45 -1.85
CA GLU A 123 11.31 -12.78 -2.21
C GLU A 123 10.72 -13.78 -1.23
N TYR A 124 9.52 -13.50 -0.74
CA TYR A 124 8.75 -14.37 0.13
C TYR A 124 7.37 -14.64 -0.48
N ALA A 125 6.92 -15.88 -0.40
CA ALA A 125 5.52 -16.20 -0.66
C ALA A 125 4.67 -15.58 0.46
N ALA A 126 3.61 -14.88 0.09
CA ALA A 126 2.71 -14.25 1.05
C ALA A 126 1.37 -14.97 1.11
N ALA A 127 0.94 -15.28 2.33
CA ALA A 127 -0.42 -15.76 2.59
C ALA A 127 -1.36 -14.56 2.76
N VAL A 128 -2.54 -14.62 2.16
CA VAL A 128 -3.60 -13.64 2.40
C VAL A 128 -4.31 -14.04 3.69
N VAL A 129 -4.20 -13.19 4.72
CA VAL A 129 -4.81 -13.42 6.04
C VAL A 129 -6.25 -12.94 6.06
N GLY A 130 -6.51 -11.81 5.42
CA GLY A 130 -7.84 -11.24 5.32
C GLY A 130 -7.89 -10.10 4.31
N VAL A 131 -9.10 -9.85 3.82
CA VAL A 131 -9.40 -8.77 2.88
C VAL A 131 -10.68 -8.07 3.30
N ASP A 132 -10.72 -6.76 3.14
CA ASP A 132 -11.92 -5.94 3.21
C ASP A 132 -12.07 -5.11 1.94
N PRO A 133 -12.84 -5.60 0.96
CA PRO A 133 -13.10 -4.86 -0.27
C PRO A 133 -13.82 -3.53 -0.05
N LYS A 134 -14.54 -3.38 1.06
CA LYS A 134 -15.34 -2.17 1.35
C LYS A 134 -14.48 -0.99 1.74
N SER A 135 -13.37 -1.25 2.45
CA SER A 135 -12.37 -0.25 2.81
C SER A 135 -11.13 -0.30 1.92
N ASP A 136 -11.08 -1.23 0.95
CA ASP A 136 -9.91 -1.50 0.09
C ASP A 136 -8.64 -1.86 0.87
N VAL A 137 -8.76 -2.59 1.98
CA VAL A 137 -7.63 -3.05 2.81
C VAL A 137 -7.45 -4.55 2.69
N ALA A 138 -6.22 -5.00 2.66
CA ALA A 138 -5.84 -6.40 2.75
C ALA A 138 -4.67 -6.59 3.71
N VAL A 139 -4.64 -7.75 4.38
CA VAL A 139 -3.58 -8.18 5.28
C VAL A 139 -2.90 -9.41 4.70
N LEU A 140 -1.59 -9.31 4.53
CA LEU A 140 -0.72 -10.40 4.11
C LEU A 140 0.14 -10.88 5.27
N LYS A 141 0.66 -12.10 5.16
CA LYS A 141 1.60 -12.69 6.10
C LYS A 141 2.76 -13.34 5.33
N ILE A 142 3.98 -13.01 5.72
CA ILE A 142 5.20 -13.67 5.25
C ILE A 142 5.95 -14.30 6.43
N ASP A 143 6.74 -15.33 6.15
CA ASP A 143 7.64 -15.96 7.10
C ASP A 143 9.08 -15.50 6.82
N ALA A 144 9.43 -14.35 7.40
CA ALA A 144 10.75 -13.73 7.31
C ALA A 144 11.23 -13.34 8.71
N LEU A 145 12.55 -13.28 8.88
CA LEU A 145 13.18 -12.89 10.14
C LEU A 145 13.71 -11.44 10.04
N ASP A 146 13.99 -10.85 11.20
CA ASP A 146 14.63 -9.53 11.33
C ASP A 146 13.86 -8.41 10.62
N LEU A 147 12.53 -8.53 10.55
CA LEU A 147 11.67 -7.52 9.96
C LEU A 147 11.65 -6.25 10.80
N GLN A 148 11.58 -5.11 10.11
CA GLN A 148 11.46 -3.79 10.73
C GLN A 148 10.02 -3.28 10.55
N PRO A 149 9.12 -3.48 11.53
CA PRO A 149 7.76 -2.97 11.43
C PRO A 149 7.73 -1.46 11.59
N ILE A 150 6.84 -0.82 10.82
CA ILE A 150 6.58 0.60 10.96
C ILE A 150 5.87 0.89 12.29
N GLU A 151 6.12 2.08 12.83
CA GLU A 151 5.37 2.60 13.97
C GLU A 151 4.04 3.19 13.48
N LEU A 152 2.94 2.84 14.15
CA LEU A 152 1.61 3.35 13.81
C LEU A 152 1.36 4.66 14.54
N GLY A 153 0.97 5.69 13.78
CA GLY A 153 0.48 6.96 14.31
C GLY A 153 -1.03 6.93 14.55
N ASN A 154 -1.54 8.03 15.07
CA ASN A 154 -2.97 8.24 15.24
C ASN A 154 -3.50 9.21 14.17
N SER A 155 -4.18 8.67 13.14
CA SER A 155 -4.73 9.45 12.02
C SER A 155 -5.84 10.42 12.45
N ASP A 156 -6.51 10.20 13.59
CA ASP A 156 -7.51 11.14 14.11
C ASP A 156 -6.89 12.48 14.53
N GLN A 157 -5.63 12.46 14.94
CA GLN A 157 -4.91 13.61 15.46
C GLN A 157 -4.19 14.45 14.38
N ILE A 158 -4.13 13.96 13.14
CA ILE A 158 -3.55 14.76 12.05
C ILE A 158 -4.45 15.94 11.72
N LEU A 159 -3.83 17.03 11.27
CA LEU A 159 -4.50 18.27 10.87
C LEU A 159 -4.18 18.60 9.41
N VAL A 160 -5.11 19.31 8.77
CA VAL A 160 -4.85 19.91 7.44
C VAL A 160 -3.64 20.85 7.56
N GLY A 161 -2.66 20.68 6.67
CA GLY A 161 -1.39 21.38 6.68
C GLY A 161 -0.22 20.59 7.30
N ASP A 162 -0.47 19.46 8.00
CA ASP A 162 0.62 18.60 8.49
C ASP A 162 1.38 18.01 7.29
N LEU A 163 2.72 18.05 7.36
CA LEU A 163 3.57 17.45 6.33
C LEU A 163 3.48 15.93 6.36
N VAL A 164 3.42 15.32 5.19
CA VAL A 164 3.37 13.87 5.00
C VAL A 164 4.31 13.41 3.90
N LEU A 165 4.76 12.16 4.02
CA LEU A 165 5.53 11.47 3.01
C LEU A 165 4.74 10.26 2.52
N ALA A 166 4.52 10.16 1.21
CA ALA A 166 3.98 8.97 0.58
C ALA A 166 5.14 8.11 0.06
N ILE A 167 5.22 6.87 0.56
CA ILE A 167 6.31 5.95 0.27
C ILE A 167 5.73 4.70 -0.38
N GLY A 168 6.28 4.32 -1.52
CA GLY A 168 5.94 3.11 -2.23
C GLY A 168 7.15 2.52 -2.92
N ASN A 169 6.96 1.40 -3.61
CA ASN A 169 8.00 0.73 -4.37
C ASN A 169 7.53 0.43 -5.81
N PRO A 170 7.25 1.50 -6.60
CA PRO A 170 6.67 1.37 -7.93
C PRO A 170 7.66 0.78 -8.94
N PHE A 171 7.14 0.05 -9.93
CA PHE A 171 7.83 -0.37 -11.16
C PHE A 171 9.16 -1.12 -10.98
N GLY A 172 9.49 -1.61 -9.80
CA GLY A 172 10.76 -2.33 -9.58
C GLY A 172 12.02 -1.46 -9.71
N VAL A 173 11.87 -0.12 -9.87
CA VAL A 173 12.99 0.82 -9.98
C VAL A 173 13.55 1.25 -8.61
N GLY A 174 13.03 0.69 -7.53
CA GLY A 174 13.37 1.05 -6.16
C GLY A 174 12.26 1.81 -5.46
N GLN A 175 12.48 2.09 -4.18
CA GLN A 175 11.52 2.87 -3.40
C GLN A 175 11.44 4.30 -3.92
N THR A 176 10.22 4.82 -3.97
CA THR A 176 9.95 6.21 -4.32
C THR A 176 9.27 6.89 -3.15
N VAL A 177 9.76 8.08 -2.83
CA VAL A 177 9.19 8.93 -1.77
C VAL A 177 8.75 10.23 -2.38
N THR A 178 7.52 10.62 -2.10
CA THR A 178 6.99 11.94 -2.44
C THR A 178 6.54 12.66 -1.18
N MET A 179 6.68 13.97 -1.15
CA MET A 179 6.32 14.81 -0.02
C MET A 179 5.14 15.70 -0.39
N GLY A 180 4.28 15.91 0.57
CA GLY A 180 3.17 16.84 0.50
C GLY A 180 2.65 17.16 1.89
N MET A 181 1.39 17.56 1.97
CA MET A 181 0.70 17.82 3.23
C MET A 181 -0.68 17.14 3.23
N VAL A 182 -1.28 17.05 4.40
CA VAL A 182 -2.69 16.71 4.53
C VAL A 182 -3.52 17.85 3.94
N SER A 183 -4.18 17.63 2.82
CA SER A 183 -5.02 18.63 2.14
C SER A 183 -6.45 18.64 2.65
N ALA A 184 -6.97 17.48 3.11
CA ALA A 184 -8.29 17.33 3.73
C ALA A 184 -8.37 15.98 4.49
N LYS A 185 -9.41 15.86 5.31
CA LYS A 185 -9.78 14.62 6.03
C LYS A 185 -11.24 14.30 5.80
N GLY A 186 -11.64 13.06 6.05
CA GLY A 186 -13.03 12.64 5.95
C GLY A 186 -13.58 12.70 4.52
N ARG A 187 -12.73 12.49 3.51
CA ARG A 187 -13.20 12.48 2.12
C ARG A 187 -13.96 11.21 1.84
N SER A 188 -15.14 11.36 1.22
CA SER A 188 -16.06 10.30 0.84
C SER A 188 -16.58 10.53 -0.58
N ASN A 189 -17.40 9.60 -1.09
CA ASN A 189 -17.96 9.59 -2.44
C ASN A 189 -16.92 9.27 -3.54
N MET A 190 -15.96 8.40 -3.21
CA MET A 190 -14.93 7.90 -4.14
C MET A 190 -15.29 6.53 -4.75
N GLY A 191 -16.37 5.89 -4.29
CA GLY A 191 -16.90 4.64 -4.82
C GLY A 191 -16.68 3.41 -3.97
N LEU A 192 -16.18 3.56 -2.73
CA LEU A 192 -16.14 2.51 -1.72
C LEU A 192 -17.34 2.62 -0.77
N ASP A 193 -17.67 1.51 -0.10
CA ASP A 193 -18.75 1.49 0.89
C ASP A 193 -18.36 2.18 2.21
N TYR A 194 -17.07 2.10 2.57
CA TYR A 194 -16.51 2.75 3.76
C TYR A 194 -15.40 3.71 3.33
N GLU A 195 -15.68 4.99 3.45
CA GLU A 195 -14.79 6.04 3.00
C GLU A 195 -14.56 7.05 4.12
N ASP A 196 -13.31 7.17 4.54
CA ASP A 196 -12.80 8.21 5.44
C ASP A 196 -11.36 8.50 5.02
N PHE A 197 -11.21 9.02 3.79
CA PHE A 197 -9.87 9.21 3.21
C PHE A 197 -9.16 10.43 3.77
N ILE A 198 -7.85 10.26 3.94
CA ILE A 198 -6.90 11.36 4.06
C ILE A 198 -6.56 11.81 2.64
N GLN A 199 -6.83 13.08 2.32
CA GLN A 199 -6.41 13.68 1.06
C GLN A 199 -5.04 14.34 1.23
N THR A 200 -4.15 14.14 0.24
CA THR A 200 -2.81 14.74 0.20
C THR A 200 -2.46 15.21 -1.20
N ASP A 201 -1.60 16.22 -1.31
CA ASP A 201 -0.97 16.64 -2.56
C ASP A 201 0.38 15.94 -2.82
N ALA A 202 0.86 15.12 -1.88
CA ALA A 202 1.95 14.19 -2.14
C ALA A 202 1.61 13.32 -3.36
N ALA A 203 2.55 13.19 -4.30
CA ALA A 203 2.27 12.50 -5.55
C ALA A 203 2.06 10.99 -5.32
N ILE A 204 0.82 10.54 -5.43
CA ILE A 204 0.44 9.13 -5.48
C ILE A 204 0.33 8.73 -6.95
N ASN A 205 1.02 7.67 -7.34
CA ASN A 205 1.00 7.12 -8.69
C ASN A 205 0.92 5.59 -8.61
N PRO A 206 0.59 4.90 -9.72
CA PRO A 206 0.60 3.44 -9.76
C PRO A 206 1.90 2.84 -9.23
N GLY A 207 1.75 1.81 -8.39
CA GLY A 207 2.85 1.20 -7.66
C GLY A 207 3.03 1.74 -6.25
N ASN A 208 2.57 2.98 -5.94
CA ASN A 208 2.51 3.45 -4.54
C ASN A 208 1.31 2.88 -3.78
N SER A 209 0.28 2.37 -4.47
CA SER A 209 -0.90 1.74 -3.84
C SER A 209 -0.46 0.61 -2.92
N GLY A 210 -1.00 0.60 -1.70
CA GLY A 210 -0.62 -0.31 -0.62
C GLY A 210 0.61 0.14 0.17
N GLY A 211 1.31 1.20 -0.27
CA GLY A 211 2.45 1.78 0.43
C GLY A 211 2.05 2.71 1.58
N ALA A 212 3.04 3.25 2.28
CA ALA A 212 2.84 4.05 3.47
C ALA A 212 2.55 5.52 3.16
N LEU A 213 1.55 6.11 3.83
CA LEU A 213 1.50 7.54 4.11
C LEU A 213 1.97 7.73 5.54
N VAL A 214 3.08 8.47 5.74
CA VAL A 214 3.64 8.72 7.06
C VAL A 214 3.67 10.21 7.39
N ASP A 215 3.62 10.52 8.67
CA ASP A 215 3.82 11.87 9.18
C ASP A 215 5.30 12.28 9.19
N ALA A 216 5.60 13.50 9.63
CA ALA A 216 6.95 14.04 9.68
C ALA A 216 7.87 13.31 10.70
N GLU A 217 7.34 12.48 11.58
CA GLU A 217 8.08 11.65 12.55
C GLU A 217 8.25 10.19 12.06
N GLY A 218 7.67 9.86 10.89
CA GLY A 218 7.75 8.54 10.26
C GLY A 218 6.79 7.51 10.82
N ARG A 219 5.67 7.94 11.41
CA ARG A 219 4.59 7.07 11.85
C ARG A 219 3.58 6.88 10.73
N LEU A 220 3.11 5.66 10.54
CA LEU A 220 2.07 5.33 9.55
C LEU A 220 0.75 5.97 9.96
N ILE A 221 0.20 6.82 9.12
CA ILE A 221 -1.10 7.48 9.30
C ILE A 221 -2.12 7.09 8.25
N GLY A 222 -1.71 6.35 7.22
CA GLY A 222 -2.60 5.83 6.20
C GLY A 222 -1.88 4.92 5.22
N VAL A 223 -2.66 4.21 4.41
CA VAL A 223 -2.18 3.37 3.30
C VAL A 223 -2.55 4.06 1.99
N ASN A 224 -1.54 4.38 1.17
CA ASN A 224 -1.76 5.03 -0.13
C ASN A 224 -2.67 4.17 -1.01
N THR A 225 -3.73 4.73 -1.58
CA THR A 225 -4.70 3.92 -2.32
C THR A 225 -5.07 4.45 -3.69
N ALA A 226 -5.44 5.72 -3.83
CA ALA A 226 -6.05 6.23 -5.05
C ALA A 226 -5.61 7.65 -5.40
N ILE A 227 -5.93 8.06 -6.64
CA ILE A 227 -5.84 9.44 -7.10
C ILE A 227 -7.15 9.84 -7.77
N LEU A 228 -7.52 11.12 -7.67
CA LEU A 228 -8.52 11.71 -8.54
C LEU A 228 -7.82 12.26 -9.79
N SER A 229 -7.99 11.57 -10.93
CA SER A 229 -7.30 11.95 -12.16
C SER A 229 -8.14 11.60 -13.39
N GLN A 230 -8.24 12.56 -14.31
CA GLN A 230 -8.83 12.33 -15.64
C GLN A 230 -7.80 11.84 -16.67
N SER A 231 -6.52 12.04 -16.41
CA SER A 231 -5.42 11.71 -17.31
C SER A 231 -4.61 10.46 -16.89
N GLY A 232 -4.87 9.90 -15.71
CA GLY A 232 -4.16 8.76 -15.14
C GLY A 232 -2.88 9.12 -14.35
N GLY A 233 -2.47 10.40 -14.35
CA GLY A 233 -1.36 10.89 -13.52
C GLY A 233 -1.86 11.70 -12.32
N ASN A 234 -1.05 11.84 -11.28
CA ASN A 234 -1.37 12.66 -10.12
C ASN A 234 -1.46 14.16 -10.51
N LEU A 235 -2.55 14.81 -10.15
CA LEU A 235 -2.82 16.24 -10.33
C LEU A 235 -2.79 17.02 -9.01
N GLY A 236 -2.13 16.50 -7.98
CA GLY A 236 -2.11 17.08 -6.63
C GLY A 236 -3.30 16.65 -5.78
N ILE A 237 -4.00 15.57 -6.14
CA ILE A 237 -5.11 15.01 -5.37
C ILE A 237 -4.87 13.50 -5.24
N GLY A 238 -4.26 13.10 -4.15
CA GLY A 238 -4.05 11.72 -3.74
C GLY A 238 -4.83 11.38 -2.49
N PHE A 239 -5.09 10.11 -2.27
CA PHE A 239 -5.87 9.60 -1.13
C PHE A 239 -5.15 8.44 -0.47
N ALA A 240 -5.27 8.39 0.86
CA ALA A 240 -4.89 7.26 1.69
C ALA A 240 -6.03 6.88 2.62
N ILE A 241 -6.10 5.57 2.93
CA ILE A 241 -7.04 4.98 3.88
C ILE A 241 -6.43 5.05 5.26
#